data_437a3c14e50e00d6dd9594c4a6e9e5ca
#
_entry.id   437a3c14e50e00d6dd9594c4a6e9e5ca
#
_cell.length_a   1.000
_cell.length_b   1.000
_cell.length_c   1.000
_cell.angle_alpha   90.00
_cell.angle_beta   90.00
_cell.angle_gamma   90.00
#
_symmetry.space_group_name_H-M   'P 1'
#
loop_
_entity.id
_entity.type
_entity.pdbx_description
1 polymer ?
#
loop_
_entity_poly.entity_id
_entity_poly.type
_entity_poly.pdbx_seq_one_letter_code
_entity_poly.pdbx_strand_id
1 'polypeptide(L)'
;MRFVNLNREPHVRATNQRRGTPCESRFVRVSHVAWIEEMVSYLHSEIQSATLARSILLNLHNHMTQLNEQLVLDGLRQIKDPDLHKDIVTLGFIRDLKIDGGNVSFRIVLTTPACPVKAEMESAAKEIVGSLPGVTAVNVTMDAEVPKGRGLGEKLVIEGVRNIVAVSSGKGGVGKSTVAVNLAVSLALDGARVGLMDADVYGPNVPIMLGASEARPEVDVNKLIPIEAFGVKFMSMALLQPGDKPMIVRGPILHGLVKQFLSDVKWGELDYLIVDMPPGTGDVQLSLAQLVPVQGAVLVTTPQDVAIADVRRALRMFETVAIPVLGIVENMSYFIAPDTGTRYNIFGEGGGERLAKRYSVPFLGAVPLGMEVREGGDKGVPVVVGHPDSPQAHAFRRVSEEVARQISIEAMKPELVVLGKGK
;
A
#
# COMPACT_ATOMS: atom_id res chain seq x y z
N MET A 1 -37.88 39.83 -18.84
CA MET A 1 -39.04 40.62 -19.33
C MET A 1 -38.62 42.07 -19.46
N ARG A 2 -38.38 42.53 -20.72
CA ARG A 2 -38.29 43.95 -21.05
C ARG A 2 -39.27 44.16 -22.23
N PHE A 3 -40.30 44.93 -21.99
CA PHE A 3 -41.28 45.35 -22.99
C PHE A 3 -40.59 46.27 -23.99
N VAL A 4 -40.57 45.88 -25.27
CA VAL A 4 -40.17 46.74 -26.38
C VAL A 4 -41.38 47.45 -26.87
N ASN A 5 -41.35 48.79 -26.84
CA ASN A 5 -42.41 49.71 -27.22
C ASN A 5 -42.42 49.85 -28.78
N LEU A 6 -43.47 49.35 -29.40
CA LEU A 6 -43.62 49.20 -30.87
C LEU A 6 -44.16 50.44 -31.58
N ASN A 7 -43.83 51.64 -31.11
CA ASN A 7 -44.24 52.87 -31.75
C ASN A 7 -43.07 53.85 -31.94
N ARG A 8 -42.16 53.52 -32.88
CA ARG A 8 -41.28 54.54 -33.52
C ARG A 8 -40.94 54.10 -34.93
N GLU A 9 -41.45 54.86 -35.89
CA GLU A 9 -41.02 54.78 -37.29
C GLU A 9 -39.51 55.10 -37.37
N PRO A 10 -38.74 54.42 -38.18
CA PRO A 10 -37.32 54.73 -38.38
C PRO A 10 -37.20 55.80 -39.49
N HIS A 11 -36.94 57.04 -39.12
CA HIS A 11 -36.43 58.06 -40.04
C HIS A 11 -34.98 57.76 -40.38
N VAL A 12 -34.69 57.23 -41.54
CA VAL A 12 -33.35 57.15 -42.11
C VAL A 12 -33.05 58.47 -42.84
N ARG A 13 -32.16 59.30 -42.23
CA ARG A 13 -31.51 60.43 -42.91
C ARG A 13 -30.29 59.91 -43.67
N ALA A 14 -30.37 59.91 -45.00
CA ALA A 14 -29.21 59.80 -45.89
C ALA A 14 -28.69 61.18 -46.23
N THR A 15 -27.55 61.58 -45.74
CA THR A 15 -26.81 62.75 -46.27
C THR A 15 -25.86 62.27 -47.33
N ASN A 16 -26.11 62.64 -48.57
CA ASN A 16 -25.06 62.62 -49.58
C ASN A 16 -25.15 63.89 -50.42
N GLN A 17 -24.26 64.80 -50.20
CA GLN A 17 -24.01 65.95 -51.09
C GLN A 17 -23.09 65.50 -52.21
N ARG A 18 -23.62 65.53 -53.47
CA ARG A 18 -22.89 66.06 -54.67
C ARG A 18 -23.79 66.01 -55.90
N ARG A 19 -24.08 67.25 -56.35
CA ARG A 19 -24.34 67.80 -57.73
C ARG A 19 -25.30 67.03 -58.68
N GLY A 20 -26.45 67.58 -58.80
CA GLY A 20 -27.05 67.96 -60.12
C GLY A 20 -27.53 66.85 -61.04
N THR A 21 -28.75 66.43 -60.80
CA THR A 21 -29.77 66.16 -61.82
C THR A 21 -31.06 65.72 -61.11
N PRO A 22 -32.24 66.01 -61.56
CA PRO A 22 -33.48 65.62 -60.85
C PRO A 22 -33.72 64.13 -61.05
N CYS A 23 -33.68 63.42 -59.99
CA CYS A 23 -33.98 61.96 -59.95
C CYS A 23 -35.44 61.82 -59.53
N GLU A 24 -36.24 61.31 -60.43
CA GLU A 24 -37.59 60.85 -60.12
C GLU A 24 -37.58 59.86 -58.96
N SER A 25 -38.28 60.20 -57.89
CA SER A 25 -38.49 59.33 -56.76
C SER A 25 -39.41 58.16 -57.13
N ARG A 26 -38.86 57.04 -57.56
CA ARG A 26 -39.61 55.79 -57.60
C ARG A 26 -39.79 55.29 -56.15
N PHE A 27 -41.01 55.51 -55.66
CA PHE A 27 -41.48 54.81 -54.48
C PHE A 27 -41.59 53.31 -54.78
N VAL A 28 -40.65 52.52 -54.32
CA VAL A 28 -40.82 51.06 -54.29
C VAL A 28 -41.77 50.75 -53.13
N ARG A 29 -43.03 50.48 -53.45
CA ARG A 29 -44.02 49.93 -52.51
C ARG A 29 -43.58 48.47 -52.21
N VAL A 30 -42.80 48.27 -51.16
CA VAL A 30 -42.62 46.94 -50.61
C VAL A 30 -43.99 46.56 -50.05
N SER A 31 -44.62 45.55 -50.61
CA SER A 31 -45.94 45.10 -50.16
C SER A 31 -45.76 44.54 -48.73
N HIS A 32 -46.67 44.90 -47.85
CA HIS A 32 -46.69 44.38 -46.45
C HIS A 32 -46.60 42.83 -46.40
N VAL A 33 -47.03 42.18 -47.49
CA VAL A 33 -46.98 40.70 -47.61
C VAL A 33 -45.54 40.19 -47.76
N ALA A 34 -44.68 40.84 -48.55
CA ALA A 34 -43.27 40.42 -48.69
C ALA A 34 -42.48 40.57 -47.41
N TRP A 35 -42.74 41.57 -46.57
CA TRP A 35 -42.08 41.75 -45.26
C TRP A 35 -42.53 40.70 -44.24
N ILE A 36 -43.84 40.32 -44.26
CA ILE A 36 -44.39 39.27 -43.44
C ILE A 36 -43.79 37.89 -43.81
N GLU A 37 -43.67 37.62 -45.13
CA GLU A 37 -43.06 36.36 -45.59
C GLU A 37 -41.59 36.25 -45.23
N GLU A 38 -40.83 37.34 -45.32
CA GLU A 38 -39.42 37.37 -44.91
C GLU A 38 -39.26 37.19 -43.40
N MET A 39 -40.12 37.84 -42.62
CA MET A 39 -40.13 37.68 -41.15
C MET A 39 -40.58 36.29 -40.71
N VAL A 40 -41.56 35.69 -41.37
CA VAL A 40 -41.98 34.30 -41.11
C VAL A 40 -40.89 33.32 -41.48
N SER A 41 -40.15 33.52 -42.57
CA SER A 41 -39.00 32.70 -42.96
C SER A 41 -37.86 32.81 -41.97
N TYR A 42 -37.56 34.02 -41.47
CA TYR A 42 -36.54 34.24 -40.44
C TYR A 42 -36.93 33.56 -39.13
N LEU A 43 -38.15 33.71 -38.65
CA LEU A 43 -38.63 33.03 -37.45
C LEU A 43 -38.64 31.50 -37.59
N HIS A 44 -38.95 30.99 -38.78
CA HIS A 44 -38.92 29.57 -39.08
C HIS A 44 -37.50 29.02 -39.02
N SER A 45 -36.51 29.76 -39.54
CA SER A 45 -35.08 29.36 -39.46
C SER A 45 -34.53 29.40 -38.04
N GLU A 46 -34.94 30.40 -37.23
CA GLU A 46 -34.55 30.47 -35.81
C GLU A 46 -35.17 29.35 -34.97
N ILE A 47 -36.44 29.02 -35.21
CA ILE A 47 -37.12 27.89 -34.51
C ILE A 47 -36.49 26.57 -34.93
N GLN A 48 -36.12 26.36 -36.18
CA GLN A 48 -35.44 25.16 -36.63
C GLN A 48 -34.03 25.04 -36.01
N SER A 49 -33.27 26.14 -35.95
CA SER A 49 -31.95 26.17 -35.35
C SER A 49 -31.99 25.91 -33.83
N ALA A 50 -32.97 26.47 -33.12
CA ALA A 50 -33.19 26.23 -31.69
C ALA A 50 -33.61 24.78 -31.39
N THR A 51 -34.45 24.20 -32.26
CA THR A 51 -34.91 22.80 -32.16
C THR A 51 -33.75 21.84 -32.41
N LEU A 52 -32.90 22.13 -33.42
CA LEU A 52 -31.68 21.34 -33.67
C LEU A 52 -30.67 21.44 -32.53
N ALA A 53 -30.43 22.64 -32.00
CA ALA A 53 -29.57 22.85 -30.87
C ALA A 53 -30.07 22.11 -29.61
N ARG A 54 -31.40 22.14 -29.39
CA ARG A 54 -32.01 21.39 -28.28
C ARG A 54 -31.92 19.87 -28.47
N SER A 55 -32.06 19.38 -29.69
CA SER A 55 -31.88 17.96 -30.02
C SER A 55 -30.44 17.54 -29.88
N ILE A 56 -29.48 18.36 -30.29
CA ILE A 56 -28.04 18.09 -30.09
C ILE A 56 -27.68 18.09 -28.59
N LEU A 57 -28.19 19.06 -27.82
CA LEU A 57 -28.00 19.11 -26.36
C LEU A 57 -28.63 17.93 -25.65
N LEU A 58 -29.82 17.49 -26.04
CA LEU A 58 -30.47 16.29 -25.51
C LEU A 58 -29.70 15.03 -25.88
N ASN A 59 -29.19 14.91 -27.10
CA ASN A 59 -28.38 13.78 -27.51
C ASN A 59 -27.01 13.77 -26.79
N LEU A 60 -26.37 14.92 -26.62
CA LEU A 60 -25.16 15.06 -25.83
C LEU A 60 -25.42 14.73 -24.37
N HIS A 61 -26.51 15.19 -23.78
CA HIS A 61 -26.92 14.88 -22.43
C HIS A 61 -27.19 13.36 -22.24
N ASN A 62 -27.90 12.74 -23.18
CA ASN A 62 -28.16 11.30 -23.17
C ASN A 62 -26.87 10.46 -23.37
N HIS A 63 -25.95 10.95 -24.22
CA HIS A 63 -24.62 10.28 -24.34
C HIS A 63 -23.77 10.42 -23.11
N MET A 64 -23.83 11.54 -22.37
CA MET A 64 -23.11 11.77 -21.13
C MET A 64 -23.75 11.04 -19.94
N THR A 65 -25.00 10.61 -20.03
CA THR A 65 -25.72 9.87 -18.97
C THR A 65 -25.83 8.38 -19.21
N GLN A 66 -25.34 7.86 -20.36
CA GLN A 66 -25.27 6.42 -20.55
C GLN A 66 -24.17 5.81 -19.68
N LEU A 67 -24.54 4.79 -18.91
CA LEU A 67 -23.60 4.00 -18.11
C LEU A 67 -22.52 3.43 -19.03
N ASN A 68 -21.27 3.85 -18.80
CA ASN A 68 -20.08 3.40 -19.52
C ASN A 68 -18.89 3.29 -18.57
N GLU A 69 -17.81 2.65 -19.02
CA GLU A 69 -16.60 2.44 -18.21
C GLU A 69 -16.01 3.75 -17.69
N GLN A 70 -16.00 4.82 -18.52
CA GLN A 70 -15.43 6.11 -18.12
C GLN A 70 -16.22 6.74 -16.95
N LEU A 71 -17.55 6.69 -17.00
CA LEU A 71 -18.42 7.21 -15.94
C LEU A 71 -18.17 6.46 -14.60
N VAL A 72 -17.99 5.13 -14.65
CA VAL A 72 -17.69 4.32 -13.49
C VAL A 72 -16.30 4.66 -12.94
N LEU A 73 -15.29 4.75 -13.82
CA LEU A 73 -13.92 5.10 -13.41
C LEU A 73 -13.86 6.52 -12.82
N ASP A 74 -14.55 7.49 -13.41
CA ASP A 74 -14.59 8.86 -12.89
C ASP A 74 -15.27 8.94 -11.51
N GLY A 75 -16.31 8.12 -11.28
CA GLY A 75 -16.89 7.94 -9.95
C GLY A 75 -15.89 7.38 -8.94
N LEU A 76 -15.18 6.32 -9.32
CA LEU A 76 -14.19 5.65 -8.46
C LEU A 76 -12.95 6.51 -8.16
N ARG A 77 -12.63 7.55 -8.94
CA ARG A 77 -11.57 8.54 -8.64
C ARG A 77 -11.81 9.34 -7.36
N GLN A 78 -13.02 9.33 -6.83
CA GLN A 78 -13.32 9.96 -5.55
C GLN A 78 -12.70 9.21 -4.37
N ILE A 79 -12.43 7.92 -4.54
CA ILE A 79 -11.80 7.08 -3.52
C ILE A 79 -10.28 7.25 -3.63
N LYS A 80 -9.69 7.79 -2.57
CA LYS A 80 -8.25 7.98 -2.46
C LYS A 80 -7.66 6.97 -1.52
N ASP A 81 -6.54 6.39 -1.92
CA ASP A 81 -5.72 5.61 -1.01
C ASP A 81 -5.08 6.55 0.03
N PRO A 82 -5.26 6.31 1.35
CA PRO A 82 -4.77 7.20 2.40
C PRO A 82 -3.24 7.25 2.47
N ASP A 83 -2.56 6.20 2.01
CA ASP A 83 -1.11 6.04 2.13
C ASP A 83 -0.37 6.61 0.91
N LEU A 84 -0.91 6.35 -0.26
CA LEU A 84 -0.33 6.79 -1.53
C LEU A 84 -0.83 8.17 -1.98
N HIS A 85 -1.87 8.72 -1.32
CA HIS A 85 -2.49 10.03 -1.58
C HIS A 85 -2.94 10.24 -3.03
N LYS A 86 -3.25 9.14 -3.73
CA LYS A 86 -3.77 9.11 -5.11
C LYS A 86 -5.07 8.34 -5.15
N ASP A 87 -5.89 8.62 -6.17
CA ASP A 87 -7.12 7.86 -6.38
C ASP A 87 -6.82 6.44 -6.87
N ILE A 88 -7.72 5.50 -6.52
CA ILE A 88 -7.56 4.07 -6.81
C ILE A 88 -7.54 3.73 -8.31
N VAL A 89 -8.08 4.62 -9.16
CA VAL A 89 -8.06 4.46 -10.63
C VAL A 89 -6.68 4.82 -11.16
N THR A 90 -6.12 5.98 -10.72
CA THR A 90 -4.76 6.41 -11.09
C THR A 90 -3.70 5.43 -10.59
N LEU A 91 -3.91 4.82 -9.42
CA LEU A 91 -3.04 3.76 -8.90
C LEU A 91 -3.15 2.44 -9.68
N GLY A 92 -4.15 2.32 -10.54
CA GLY A 92 -4.38 1.12 -11.32
C GLY A 92 -4.93 -0.04 -10.49
N PHE A 93 -5.62 0.23 -9.38
CA PHE A 93 -6.21 -0.81 -8.53
C PHE A 93 -7.46 -1.44 -9.14
N ILE A 94 -8.13 -0.73 -10.07
CA ILE A 94 -9.33 -1.26 -10.73
C ILE A 94 -8.94 -2.21 -11.84
N ARG A 95 -9.46 -3.44 -11.78
CA ARG A 95 -9.25 -4.51 -12.77
C ARG A 95 -10.58 -5.13 -13.18
N ASP A 96 -10.61 -5.69 -14.39
CA ASP A 96 -11.72 -6.50 -14.93
C ASP A 96 -13.08 -5.80 -14.84
N LEU A 97 -13.11 -4.47 -15.07
CA LEU A 97 -14.35 -3.71 -15.11
C LEU A 97 -15.22 -4.20 -16.28
N LYS A 98 -16.44 -4.63 -15.94
CA LYS A 98 -17.45 -5.10 -16.91
C LYS A 98 -18.79 -4.46 -16.59
N ILE A 99 -19.49 -4.06 -17.63
CA ILE A 99 -20.84 -3.50 -17.56
C ILE A 99 -21.73 -4.37 -18.44
N ASP A 100 -22.73 -5.01 -17.83
CA ASP A 100 -23.73 -5.81 -18.51
C ASP A 100 -25.12 -5.24 -18.18
N GLY A 101 -25.67 -4.47 -19.11
CA GLY A 101 -26.88 -3.68 -18.85
C GLY A 101 -26.67 -2.72 -17.68
N GLY A 102 -27.41 -2.89 -16.58
CA GLY A 102 -27.25 -2.12 -15.34
C GLY A 102 -26.36 -2.78 -14.30
N ASN A 103 -25.79 -3.97 -14.57
CA ASN A 103 -24.89 -4.65 -13.65
C ASN A 103 -23.46 -4.24 -13.87
N VAL A 104 -22.80 -3.67 -12.86
CA VAL A 104 -21.39 -3.28 -12.89
C VAL A 104 -20.60 -4.26 -12.02
N SER A 105 -19.56 -4.86 -12.57
CA SER A 105 -18.66 -5.75 -11.83
C SER A 105 -17.20 -5.37 -12.07
N PHE A 106 -16.40 -5.35 -11.01
CA PHE A 106 -14.96 -5.08 -11.07
C PHE A 106 -14.23 -5.64 -9.87
N ARG A 107 -12.90 -5.75 -10.00
CA ARG A 107 -12.01 -6.08 -8.90
C ARG A 107 -11.22 -4.85 -8.44
N ILE A 108 -11.06 -4.72 -7.13
CA ILE A 108 -10.12 -3.78 -6.51
C ILE A 108 -8.92 -4.58 -6.04
N VAL A 109 -7.76 -4.38 -6.67
CA VAL A 109 -6.52 -5.09 -6.37
C VAL A 109 -5.62 -4.18 -5.55
N LEU A 110 -5.53 -4.46 -4.25
CA LEU A 110 -4.72 -3.71 -3.31
C LEU A 110 -3.24 -4.12 -3.38
N THR A 111 -2.35 -3.33 -2.81
CA THR A 111 -0.91 -3.62 -2.74
C THR A 111 -0.52 -4.55 -1.60
N THR A 112 -1.44 -4.87 -0.70
CA THR A 112 -1.25 -5.83 0.40
C THR A 112 -2.59 -6.43 0.83
N PRO A 113 -2.65 -7.72 1.17
CA PRO A 113 -3.86 -8.31 1.76
C PRO A 113 -4.16 -7.77 3.18
N ALA A 114 -3.12 -7.29 3.89
CA ALA A 114 -3.21 -6.71 5.23
C ALA A 114 -3.59 -5.20 5.24
N CYS A 115 -4.41 -4.75 4.27
CA CYS A 115 -4.82 -3.35 4.19
C CYS A 115 -5.95 -3.05 5.20
N PRO A 116 -5.75 -2.15 6.18
CA PRO A 116 -6.74 -1.87 7.22
C PRO A 116 -8.01 -1.20 6.68
N VAL A 117 -7.92 -0.46 5.56
CA VAL A 117 -9.05 0.25 4.94
C VAL A 117 -9.76 -0.55 3.85
N LYS A 118 -9.46 -1.85 3.70
CA LYS A 118 -10.04 -2.73 2.67
C LYS A 118 -11.58 -2.71 2.67
N ALA A 119 -12.20 -2.87 3.83
CA ALA A 119 -13.67 -2.89 3.96
C ALA A 119 -14.31 -1.53 3.68
N GLU A 120 -13.64 -0.44 4.06
CA GLU A 120 -14.09 0.92 3.80
C GLU A 120 -14.03 1.25 2.31
N MET A 121 -12.95 0.87 1.61
CA MET A 121 -12.82 1.05 0.16
C MET A 121 -13.88 0.25 -0.61
N GLU A 122 -14.15 -0.99 -0.21
CA GLU A 122 -15.19 -1.83 -0.82
C GLU A 122 -16.58 -1.19 -0.68
N SER A 123 -16.90 -0.73 0.53
CA SER A 123 -18.19 -0.10 0.83
C SER A 123 -18.36 1.21 0.05
N ALA A 124 -17.34 2.07 0.05
CA ALA A 124 -17.35 3.32 -0.70
C ALA A 124 -17.50 3.08 -2.21
N ALA A 125 -16.80 2.07 -2.76
CA ALA A 125 -16.91 1.73 -4.18
C ALA A 125 -18.31 1.26 -4.56
N LYS A 126 -18.95 0.42 -3.71
CA LYS A 126 -20.32 -0.03 -3.91
C LYS A 126 -21.32 1.13 -3.86
N GLU A 127 -21.17 2.04 -2.91
CA GLU A 127 -22.04 3.20 -2.74
C GLU A 127 -21.92 4.17 -3.93
N ILE A 128 -20.69 4.56 -4.30
CA ILE A 128 -20.44 5.50 -5.38
C ILE A 128 -20.95 4.95 -6.70
N VAL A 129 -20.57 3.71 -7.07
CA VAL A 129 -20.97 3.12 -8.34
C VAL A 129 -22.48 2.84 -8.35
N GLY A 130 -23.06 2.40 -7.23
CA GLY A 130 -24.50 2.17 -7.09
C GLY A 130 -25.36 3.42 -7.24
N SER A 131 -24.79 4.62 -6.99
CA SER A 131 -25.46 5.91 -7.17
C SER A 131 -25.45 6.42 -8.61
N LEU A 132 -24.68 5.79 -9.51
CA LEU A 132 -24.57 6.23 -10.90
C LEU A 132 -25.86 5.94 -11.71
N PRO A 133 -26.25 6.83 -12.63
CA PRO A 133 -27.43 6.62 -13.48
C PRO A 133 -27.33 5.32 -14.28
N GLY A 134 -28.39 4.51 -14.24
CA GLY A 134 -28.49 3.25 -14.99
C GLY A 134 -27.87 2.04 -14.30
N VAL A 135 -27.26 2.18 -13.12
CA VAL A 135 -26.76 1.05 -12.33
C VAL A 135 -27.91 0.42 -11.54
N THR A 136 -28.03 -0.90 -11.63
CA THR A 136 -29.03 -1.71 -10.90
C THR A 136 -28.40 -2.63 -9.88
N ALA A 137 -27.16 -3.08 -10.12
CA ALA A 137 -26.39 -3.89 -9.19
C ALA A 137 -24.89 -3.63 -9.31
N VAL A 138 -24.15 -3.76 -8.21
CA VAL A 138 -22.70 -3.58 -8.15
C VAL A 138 -22.07 -4.79 -7.49
N ASN A 139 -21.13 -5.44 -8.18
CA ASN A 139 -20.35 -6.55 -7.68
C ASN A 139 -18.89 -6.13 -7.59
N VAL A 140 -18.38 -5.96 -6.35
CA VAL A 140 -16.99 -5.64 -6.08
C VAL A 140 -16.31 -6.86 -5.48
N THR A 141 -15.19 -7.26 -6.06
CA THR A 141 -14.32 -8.31 -5.50
C THR A 141 -13.02 -7.65 -5.03
N MET A 142 -12.67 -7.88 -3.78
CA MET A 142 -11.41 -7.40 -3.22
C MET A 142 -10.32 -8.45 -3.39
N ASP A 143 -9.20 -8.03 -3.93
CA ASP A 143 -8.01 -8.86 -4.16
C ASP A 143 -6.76 -8.11 -3.73
N ALA A 144 -5.61 -8.77 -3.67
CA ALA A 144 -4.35 -8.13 -3.34
C ALA A 144 -3.20 -8.70 -4.18
N GLU A 145 -2.38 -7.82 -4.70
CA GLU A 145 -1.15 -8.17 -5.39
C GLU A 145 0.01 -7.37 -4.79
N VAL A 146 0.82 -8.04 -3.96
CA VAL A 146 1.97 -7.40 -3.33
C VAL A 146 2.98 -7.02 -4.42
N PRO A 147 3.33 -5.73 -4.57
CA PRO A 147 4.29 -5.31 -5.57
C PRO A 147 5.67 -5.91 -5.28
N LYS A 148 6.42 -6.23 -6.34
CA LYS A 148 7.80 -6.69 -6.19
C LYS A 148 8.66 -5.53 -5.72
N GLY A 149 9.37 -5.73 -4.61
CA GLY A 149 10.33 -4.77 -4.08
C GLY A 149 11.49 -4.55 -5.05
N ARG A 150 12.07 -3.36 -5.01
CA ARG A 150 13.22 -3.00 -5.84
C ARG A 150 14.48 -3.64 -5.29
N GLY A 151 15.14 -4.49 -6.08
CA GLY A 151 16.45 -5.01 -5.73
C GLY A 151 17.50 -3.88 -5.75
N LEU A 152 18.24 -3.71 -4.68
CA LEU A 152 19.37 -2.78 -4.62
C LEU A 152 20.62 -3.46 -5.22
N GLY A 153 20.91 -3.20 -6.50
CA GLY A 153 22.15 -3.63 -7.17
C GLY A 153 22.23 -5.10 -7.58
N GLU A 154 23.44 -5.62 -7.84
CA GLU A 154 23.75 -6.99 -8.26
C GLU A 154 23.61 -8.04 -7.11
N LYS A 155 22.57 -7.88 -6.27
CA LYS A 155 22.32 -8.81 -5.15
C LYS A 155 21.66 -10.10 -5.63
N LEU A 156 21.83 -11.18 -4.85
CA LEU A 156 21.18 -12.46 -5.08
C LEU A 156 19.66 -12.29 -5.26
N VAL A 157 19.15 -12.64 -6.42
CA VAL A 157 17.70 -12.72 -6.63
C VAL A 157 17.23 -14.08 -6.10
N ILE A 158 16.35 -14.06 -5.13
CA ILE A 158 15.69 -15.27 -4.64
C ILE A 158 14.43 -15.46 -5.50
N GLU A 159 14.46 -16.54 -6.28
CA GLU A 159 13.36 -16.83 -7.19
C GLU A 159 12.04 -17.01 -6.44
N GLY A 160 10.97 -16.38 -6.92
CA GLY A 160 9.64 -16.45 -6.34
C GLY A 160 9.40 -15.53 -5.12
N VAL A 161 10.44 -14.89 -4.55
CA VAL A 161 10.29 -13.99 -3.40
C VAL A 161 10.14 -12.53 -3.87
N ARG A 162 9.02 -11.88 -3.47
CA ARG A 162 8.70 -10.50 -3.88
C ARG A 162 9.39 -9.46 -3.02
N ASN A 163 9.35 -9.64 -1.69
CA ASN A 163 9.91 -8.69 -0.72
C ASN A 163 10.66 -9.41 0.39
N ILE A 164 11.84 -8.92 0.73
CA ILE A 164 12.64 -9.42 1.86
C ILE A 164 12.75 -8.31 2.89
N VAL A 165 12.32 -8.62 4.12
CA VAL A 165 12.27 -7.67 5.24
C VAL A 165 13.19 -8.14 6.35
N ALA A 166 14.19 -7.33 6.70
CA ALA A 166 15.04 -7.63 7.84
C ALA A 166 14.38 -7.16 9.13
N VAL A 167 14.33 -8.03 10.14
CA VAL A 167 13.99 -7.66 11.52
C VAL A 167 15.28 -7.65 12.32
N SER A 168 15.65 -6.48 12.85
CA SER A 168 16.93 -6.25 13.52
C SER A 168 16.75 -5.52 14.84
N SER A 169 17.79 -5.57 15.68
CA SER A 169 17.80 -4.85 16.94
C SER A 169 19.22 -4.40 17.30
N GLY A 170 19.34 -3.30 18.06
CA GLY A 170 20.64 -2.79 18.51
C GLY A 170 21.33 -3.67 19.54
N LYS A 171 20.57 -4.50 20.30
CA LYS A 171 21.07 -5.42 21.33
C LYS A 171 20.19 -6.65 21.47
N GLY A 172 20.68 -7.70 22.13
CA GLY A 172 19.91 -8.88 22.51
C GLY A 172 18.87 -8.61 23.59
N GLY A 173 17.87 -9.49 23.72
CA GLY A 173 16.88 -9.47 24.81
C GLY A 173 15.74 -8.44 24.64
N VAL A 174 15.63 -7.76 23.50
CA VAL A 174 14.51 -6.83 23.22
C VAL A 174 13.28 -7.51 22.61
N GLY A 175 13.33 -8.82 22.38
CA GLY A 175 12.25 -9.60 21.77
C GLY A 175 12.20 -9.52 20.25
N LYS A 176 13.33 -9.36 19.58
CA LYS A 176 13.48 -9.31 18.12
C LYS A 176 12.81 -10.50 17.44
N SER A 177 13.17 -11.73 17.80
CA SER A 177 12.62 -12.96 17.23
C SER A 177 11.13 -13.12 17.53
N THR A 178 10.66 -12.69 18.71
CA THR A 178 9.23 -12.64 19.06
C THR A 178 8.46 -11.72 18.09
N VAL A 179 9.02 -10.56 17.79
CA VAL A 179 8.43 -9.63 16.81
C VAL A 179 8.46 -10.26 15.41
N ALA A 180 9.58 -10.85 14.99
CA ALA A 180 9.72 -11.48 13.68
C ALA A 180 8.71 -12.62 13.46
N VAL A 181 8.54 -13.51 14.46
CA VAL A 181 7.58 -14.62 14.41
C VAL A 181 6.14 -14.11 14.34
N ASN A 182 5.75 -13.21 15.25
CA ASN A 182 4.37 -12.71 15.28
C ASN A 182 4.06 -11.82 14.07
N LEU A 183 5.02 -11.08 13.53
CA LEU A 183 4.90 -10.36 12.26
C LEU A 183 4.64 -11.32 11.10
N ALA A 184 5.46 -12.37 10.95
CA ALA A 184 5.31 -13.34 9.88
C ALA A 184 3.96 -14.08 9.94
N VAL A 185 3.56 -14.52 11.14
CA VAL A 185 2.29 -15.23 11.34
C VAL A 185 1.10 -14.29 11.13
N SER A 186 1.16 -13.02 11.58
CA SER A 186 0.09 -12.04 11.33
C SER A 186 -0.11 -11.81 9.84
N LEU A 187 0.96 -11.59 9.07
CA LEU A 187 0.88 -11.43 7.61
C LEU A 187 0.28 -12.67 6.93
N ALA A 188 0.61 -13.88 7.40
CA ALA A 188 0.04 -15.12 6.87
C ALA A 188 -1.46 -15.26 7.20
N LEU A 189 -1.88 -14.86 8.40
CA LEU A 189 -3.30 -14.83 8.80
C LEU A 189 -4.12 -13.87 7.94
N ASP A 190 -3.51 -12.78 7.47
CA ASP A 190 -4.13 -11.81 6.55
C ASP A 190 -4.14 -12.31 5.09
N GLY A 191 -3.59 -13.50 4.82
CA GLY A 191 -3.63 -14.16 3.51
C GLY A 191 -2.40 -13.95 2.64
N ALA A 192 -1.31 -13.35 3.15
CA ALA A 192 -0.05 -13.27 2.43
C ALA A 192 0.70 -14.62 2.45
N ARG A 193 1.47 -14.89 1.40
CA ARG A 193 2.41 -16.02 1.37
C ARG A 193 3.70 -15.59 2.04
N VAL A 194 4.01 -16.16 3.20
CA VAL A 194 5.08 -15.67 4.06
C VAL A 194 6.13 -16.75 4.30
N GLY A 195 7.41 -16.34 4.19
CA GLY A 195 8.56 -17.07 4.66
C GLY A 195 9.19 -16.38 5.88
N LEU A 196 9.81 -17.16 6.76
CA LEU A 196 10.59 -16.68 7.89
C LEU A 196 11.96 -17.39 7.92
N MET A 197 13.01 -16.62 7.76
CA MET A 197 14.38 -17.09 7.84
C MET A 197 15.00 -16.66 9.18
N ASP A 198 15.36 -17.62 10.02
CA ASP A 198 16.11 -17.38 11.24
C ASP A 198 17.62 -17.34 10.94
N ALA A 199 18.16 -16.15 10.88
CA ALA A 199 19.57 -15.89 10.63
C ALA A 199 20.38 -15.66 11.93
N ASP A 200 19.74 -15.79 13.12
CA ASP A 200 20.42 -15.71 14.42
C ASP A 200 21.09 -17.03 14.76
N VAL A 201 22.29 -17.23 14.24
CA VAL A 201 23.06 -18.48 14.42
C VAL A 201 23.48 -18.71 15.86
N TYR A 202 23.56 -17.65 16.67
CA TYR A 202 24.04 -17.76 18.08
C TYR A 202 22.92 -18.12 19.07
N GLY A 203 21.67 -17.80 18.73
CA GLY A 203 20.52 -18.09 19.57
C GLY A 203 19.27 -18.33 18.73
N PRO A 204 19.26 -19.38 17.88
CA PRO A 204 18.14 -19.61 16.98
C PRO A 204 16.91 -20.11 17.76
N ASN A 205 15.91 -19.24 17.93
CA ASN A 205 14.72 -19.51 18.74
C ASN A 205 13.43 -19.70 17.92
N VAL A 206 13.44 -19.41 16.62
CA VAL A 206 12.25 -19.49 15.77
C VAL A 206 11.59 -20.87 15.81
N PRO A 207 12.31 -22.02 15.72
CA PRO A 207 11.68 -23.34 15.78
C PRO A 207 10.93 -23.61 17.10
N ILE A 208 11.47 -23.13 18.23
CA ILE A 208 10.80 -23.24 19.53
C ILE A 208 9.51 -22.45 19.52
N MET A 209 9.56 -21.20 19.07
CA MET A 209 8.40 -20.27 19.04
C MET A 209 7.30 -20.70 18.07
N LEU A 210 7.62 -21.57 17.11
CA LEU A 210 6.67 -22.14 16.14
C LEU A 210 6.29 -23.60 16.45
N GLY A 211 6.73 -24.14 17.61
CA GLY A 211 6.40 -25.51 18.05
C GLY A 211 7.01 -26.63 17.20
N ALA A 212 8.13 -26.34 16.51
CA ALA A 212 8.73 -27.24 15.55
C ALA A 212 10.22 -27.54 15.84
N SER A 213 10.63 -27.57 17.12
CA SER A 213 12.04 -27.81 17.54
C SER A 213 12.57 -29.16 17.05
N GLU A 214 11.72 -30.18 16.98
CA GLU A 214 12.10 -31.53 16.56
C GLU A 214 11.96 -31.77 15.07
N ALA A 215 11.43 -30.77 14.30
CA ALA A 215 11.28 -30.89 12.89
C ALA A 215 12.64 -30.97 12.18
N ARG A 216 12.69 -31.66 11.05
CA ARG A 216 13.88 -31.72 10.21
C ARG A 216 13.49 -31.42 8.77
N PRO A 217 14.20 -30.48 8.11
CA PRO A 217 13.94 -30.19 6.71
C PRO A 217 14.23 -31.41 5.83
N GLU A 218 13.36 -31.66 4.89
CA GLU A 218 13.59 -32.64 3.85
C GLU A 218 14.50 -32.05 2.76
N VAL A 219 15.17 -32.94 2.00
CA VAL A 219 16.01 -32.53 0.86
C VAL A 219 15.38 -33.05 -0.42
N ASP A 220 15.08 -32.14 -1.35
CA ASP A 220 14.58 -32.45 -2.67
C ASP A 220 15.56 -31.91 -3.73
N VAL A 221 16.21 -32.80 -4.49
CA VAL A 221 17.14 -32.46 -5.59
C VAL A 221 18.13 -31.35 -5.19
N ASN A 222 18.85 -31.53 -4.09
CA ASN A 222 19.83 -30.58 -3.52
C ASN A 222 19.24 -29.24 -2.99
N LYS A 223 17.93 -29.16 -2.79
CA LYS A 223 17.25 -28.04 -2.15
C LYS A 223 16.65 -28.48 -0.82
N LEU A 224 16.73 -27.62 0.18
CA LEU A 224 16.05 -27.81 1.46
C LEU A 224 14.59 -27.41 1.34
N ILE A 225 13.69 -28.28 1.78
CA ILE A 225 12.26 -27.96 1.88
C ILE A 225 12.04 -27.23 3.21
N PRO A 226 11.50 -25.99 3.22
CA PRO A 226 11.22 -25.28 4.46
C PRO A 226 10.13 -26.00 5.27
N ILE A 227 10.21 -25.89 6.59
CA ILE A 227 9.15 -26.35 7.49
C ILE A 227 7.97 -25.38 7.39
N GLU A 228 6.75 -25.89 7.57
CA GLU A 228 5.55 -25.06 7.60
C GLU A 228 4.89 -25.13 8.98
N ALA A 229 4.60 -23.95 9.54
CA ALA A 229 3.82 -23.81 10.77
C ALA A 229 3.01 -22.51 10.72
N PHE A 230 1.74 -22.55 11.14
CA PHE A 230 0.83 -21.41 11.18
C PHE A 230 0.73 -20.63 9.83
N GLY A 231 0.82 -21.33 8.69
CA GLY A 231 0.79 -20.73 7.36
C GLY A 231 2.10 -20.04 6.94
N VAL A 232 3.17 -20.17 7.72
CA VAL A 232 4.49 -19.61 7.45
C VAL A 232 5.45 -20.73 7.08
N LYS A 233 6.16 -20.58 5.95
CA LYS A 233 7.33 -21.41 5.61
C LYS A 233 8.53 -20.89 6.34
N PHE A 234 9.22 -21.71 7.13
CA PHE A 234 10.38 -21.21 7.84
C PHE A 234 11.59 -22.14 7.75
N MET A 235 12.77 -21.54 7.93
CA MET A 235 14.05 -22.21 7.99
C MET A 235 14.92 -21.58 9.09
N SER A 236 15.58 -22.41 9.87
CA SER A 236 16.49 -21.99 10.93
C SER A 236 17.73 -22.88 10.95
N MET A 237 18.86 -22.31 11.35
CA MET A 237 20.08 -23.06 11.58
C MET A 237 19.93 -24.15 12.64
N ALA A 238 19.08 -23.94 13.64
CA ALA A 238 18.79 -24.94 14.66
C ALA A 238 18.27 -26.27 14.10
N LEU A 239 17.55 -26.23 12.98
CA LEU A 239 16.96 -27.41 12.35
C LEU A 239 17.99 -28.30 11.62
N LEU A 240 19.15 -27.73 11.30
CA LEU A 240 20.23 -28.45 10.59
C LEU A 240 21.28 -29.05 11.55
N GLN A 241 21.21 -28.72 12.85
CA GLN A 241 22.16 -29.20 13.81
C GLN A 241 21.60 -30.39 14.60
N PRO A 242 22.32 -31.51 14.71
CA PRO A 242 21.97 -32.57 15.61
C PRO A 242 22.47 -32.21 17.04
N GLY A 243 21.53 -31.95 17.96
CA GLY A 243 21.81 -31.77 19.41
C GLY A 243 22.31 -30.36 19.80
N ASP A 244 22.52 -30.14 21.10
CA ASP A 244 22.88 -28.87 21.73
C ASP A 244 24.37 -28.47 21.59
N LYS A 245 25.02 -28.84 20.50
CA LYS A 245 26.42 -28.46 20.31
C LYS A 245 26.54 -26.98 19.91
N PRO A 246 27.29 -26.16 20.65
CA PRO A 246 27.48 -24.76 20.26
C PRO A 246 28.19 -24.67 18.91
N MET A 247 27.63 -23.94 18.01
CA MET A 247 28.25 -23.67 16.71
C MET A 247 29.20 -22.48 16.85
N ILE A 248 30.50 -22.73 16.74
CA ILE A 248 31.49 -21.66 16.64
C ILE A 248 31.58 -21.23 15.16
N VAL A 249 30.76 -20.28 14.77
CA VAL A 249 30.75 -19.77 13.42
C VAL A 249 31.52 -18.47 13.34
N ARG A 250 32.58 -18.44 12.53
CA ARG A 250 33.29 -17.21 12.22
C ARG A 250 32.57 -16.47 11.05
N GLY A 251 32.74 -15.15 10.96
CA GLY A 251 32.07 -14.30 9.97
C GLY A 251 32.01 -14.84 8.54
N PRO A 252 33.11 -15.32 7.92
CA PRO A 252 33.08 -15.89 6.57
C PRO A 252 32.20 -17.13 6.41
N ILE A 253 32.15 -17.97 7.44
CA ILE A 253 31.30 -19.20 7.45
C ILE A 253 29.83 -18.79 7.53
N LEU A 254 29.50 -17.83 8.39
CA LEU A 254 28.14 -17.30 8.51
C LEU A 254 27.64 -16.70 7.18
N HIS A 255 28.48 -15.95 6.49
CA HIS A 255 28.18 -15.42 5.16
C HIS A 255 27.82 -16.54 4.17
N GLY A 256 28.61 -17.63 4.15
CA GLY A 256 28.34 -18.80 3.32
C GLY A 256 27.01 -19.48 3.66
N LEU A 257 26.72 -19.66 4.95
CA LEU A 257 25.49 -20.30 5.43
C LEU A 257 24.23 -19.48 5.08
N VAL A 258 24.26 -18.17 5.29
CA VAL A 258 23.14 -17.31 4.93
C VAL A 258 22.92 -17.30 3.42
N LYS A 259 23.99 -17.23 2.62
CA LYS A 259 23.89 -17.36 1.17
C LYS A 259 23.23 -18.69 0.79
N GLN A 260 23.63 -19.78 1.42
CA GLN A 260 23.07 -21.10 1.22
C GLN A 260 21.58 -21.15 1.58
N PHE A 261 21.17 -20.56 2.69
CA PHE A 261 19.75 -20.49 3.07
C PHE A 261 18.90 -19.68 2.09
N LEU A 262 19.48 -18.66 1.51
CA LEU A 262 18.78 -17.86 0.51
C LEU A 262 18.68 -18.60 -0.84
N SER A 263 19.74 -19.36 -1.23
CA SER A 263 19.81 -20.01 -2.55
C SER A 263 19.30 -21.46 -2.55
N ASP A 264 19.52 -22.21 -1.47
CA ASP A 264 19.32 -23.66 -1.44
C ASP A 264 18.01 -24.07 -0.75
N VAL A 265 17.29 -23.15 -0.14
CA VAL A 265 15.93 -23.38 0.37
C VAL A 265 14.91 -23.18 -0.75
N LYS A 266 13.99 -24.12 -0.92
CA LYS A 266 12.88 -24.07 -1.90
C LYS A 266 11.74 -23.21 -1.34
N TRP A 267 11.94 -21.90 -1.29
CA TRP A 267 10.96 -20.96 -0.75
C TRP A 267 9.64 -20.94 -1.55
N GLY A 268 9.72 -21.13 -2.88
CA GLY A 268 8.57 -21.00 -3.79
C GLY A 268 8.08 -19.56 -3.88
N GLU A 269 6.81 -19.40 -4.24
CA GLU A 269 6.22 -18.07 -4.37
C GLU A 269 5.90 -17.49 -2.99
N LEU A 270 6.57 -16.38 -2.64
CA LEU A 270 6.37 -15.63 -1.39
C LEU A 270 6.11 -14.15 -1.68
N ASP A 271 5.16 -13.58 -0.94
CA ASP A 271 4.92 -12.14 -0.93
C ASP A 271 5.92 -11.43 -0.01
N TYR A 272 6.25 -12.09 1.11
CA TYR A 272 7.23 -11.61 2.09
C TYR A 272 8.15 -12.73 2.57
N LEU A 273 9.45 -12.46 2.64
CA LEU A 273 10.43 -13.25 3.39
C LEU A 273 10.94 -12.39 4.54
N ILE A 274 10.53 -12.72 5.75
CA ILE A 274 11.01 -12.07 6.98
C ILE A 274 12.34 -12.72 7.37
N VAL A 275 13.36 -11.90 7.61
CA VAL A 275 14.69 -12.36 8.02
C VAL A 275 14.93 -11.88 9.44
N ASP A 276 14.91 -12.80 10.39
CA ASP A 276 15.29 -12.54 11.80
C ASP A 276 16.81 -12.46 11.90
N MET A 277 17.33 -11.23 12.00
CA MET A 277 18.76 -10.94 12.01
C MET A 277 19.39 -11.24 13.37
N PRO A 278 20.69 -11.56 13.45
CA PRO A 278 21.38 -11.59 14.74
C PRO A 278 21.26 -10.26 15.49
N PRO A 279 21.33 -10.22 16.83
CA PRO A 279 21.28 -8.97 17.58
C PRO A 279 22.58 -8.16 17.44
N GLY A 280 22.48 -6.83 17.61
CA GLY A 280 23.63 -5.91 17.62
C GLY A 280 23.82 -5.15 16.32
N THR A 281 25.02 -4.60 16.13
CA THR A 281 25.39 -3.74 14.98
C THR A 281 26.80 -4.02 14.46
N GLY A 282 27.29 -5.24 14.67
CA GLY A 282 28.65 -5.65 14.29
C GLY A 282 28.77 -6.09 12.83
N ASP A 283 29.96 -6.58 12.48
CA ASP A 283 30.31 -6.99 11.11
C ASP A 283 29.39 -8.07 10.53
N VAL A 284 28.82 -8.91 11.40
CA VAL A 284 27.91 -9.98 11.00
C VAL A 284 26.61 -9.40 10.42
N GLN A 285 25.97 -8.47 11.13
CA GLN A 285 24.76 -7.81 10.65
C GLN A 285 25.00 -7.00 9.38
N LEU A 286 26.13 -6.29 9.35
CA LEU A 286 26.54 -5.52 8.18
C LEU A 286 26.73 -6.43 6.95
N SER A 287 27.45 -7.54 7.12
CA SER A 287 27.65 -8.54 6.07
C SER A 287 26.34 -9.15 5.57
N LEU A 288 25.43 -9.50 6.51
CA LEU A 288 24.12 -10.02 6.17
C LEU A 288 23.27 -9.01 5.43
N ALA A 289 23.22 -7.76 5.91
CA ALA A 289 22.49 -6.68 5.27
C ALA A 289 23.00 -6.39 3.84
N GLN A 290 24.28 -6.59 3.58
CA GLN A 290 24.87 -6.44 2.24
C GLN A 290 24.58 -7.65 1.33
N LEU A 291 24.52 -8.84 1.88
CA LEU A 291 24.32 -10.10 1.15
C LEU A 291 22.87 -10.27 0.71
N VAL A 292 21.95 -10.05 1.64
CA VAL A 292 20.51 -10.23 1.43
C VAL A 292 19.97 -9.04 0.61
N PRO A 293 19.17 -9.25 -0.42
CA PRO A 293 18.52 -8.17 -1.18
C PRO A 293 17.33 -7.60 -0.40
N VAL A 294 17.59 -7.02 0.78
CA VAL A 294 16.58 -6.48 1.71
C VAL A 294 15.94 -5.25 1.10
N GLN A 295 14.61 -5.23 1.03
CA GLN A 295 13.82 -4.08 0.61
C GLN A 295 13.62 -3.06 1.73
N GLY A 296 13.73 -3.51 2.99
CA GLY A 296 13.65 -2.62 4.13
C GLY A 296 13.89 -3.35 5.46
N ALA A 297 14.19 -2.57 6.50
CA ALA A 297 14.48 -3.07 7.83
C ALA A 297 13.45 -2.59 8.87
N VAL A 298 12.97 -3.49 9.71
CA VAL A 298 12.20 -3.22 10.92
C VAL A 298 13.15 -3.25 12.10
N LEU A 299 13.21 -2.16 12.87
CA LEU A 299 14.08 -2.05 14.06
C LEU A 299 13.28 -2.26 15.33
N VAL A 300 13.68 -3.25 16.13
CA VAL A 300 13.04 -3.58 17.41
C VAL A 300 13.83 -3.01 18.57
N THR A 301 13.14 -2.32 19.47
CA THR A 301 13.70 -1.75 20.70
C THR A 301 12.77 -1.95 21.88
N THR A 302 13.23 -1.57 23.06
CA THR A 302 12.43 -1.39 24.27
C THR A 302 12.54 0.08 24.70
N PRO A 303 11.66 0.60 25.60
CA PRO A 303 11.63 2.04 25.93
C PRO A 303 12.90 2.59 26.61
N GLN A 304 13.74 1.72 27.20
CA GLN A 304 14.93 2.14 27.97
C GLN A 304 15.94 2.91 27.11
N ASP A 305 16.52 3.98 27.67
CA ASP A 305 17.50 4.81 26.96
C ASP A 305 18.73 4.02 26.47
N VAL A 306 19.15 2.99 27.19
CA VAL A 306 20.25 2.10 26.77
C VAL A 306 19.88 1.37 25.48
N ALA A 307 18.66 0.81 25.39
CA ALA A 307 18.18 0.14 24.18
C ALA A 307 18.06 1.12 23.00
N ILE A 308 17.56 2.32 23.27
CA ILE A 308 17.44 3.40 22.29
C ILE A 308 18.81 3.81 21.74
N ALA A 309 19.84 3.90 22.58
CA ALA A 309 21.20 4.19 22.14
C ALA A 309 21.75 3.12 21.19
N ASP A 310 21.43 1.85 21.42
CA ASP A 310 21.88 0.73 20.59
C ASP A 310 21.13 0.69 19.24
N VAL A 311 19.81 0.87 19.26
CA VAL A 311 19.00 0.92 18.01
C VAL A 311 19.39 2.12 17.13
N ARG A 312 19.81 3.23 17.72
CA ARG A 312 20.38 4.35 16.97
C ARG A 312 21.60 3.94 16.14
N ARG A 313 22.44 3.03 16.66
CA ARG A 313 23.58 2.51 15.89
C ARG A 313 23.10 1.59 14.75
N ALA A 314 22.10 0.75 15.02
CA ALA A 314 21.50 -0.10 14.00
C ALA A 314 20.89 0.73 12.86
N LEU A 315 20.18 1.80 13.17
CA LEU A 315 19.62 2.72 12.18
C LEU A 315 20.71 3.27 11.25
N ARG A 316 21.80 3.79 11.82
CA ARG A 316 22.92 4.30 11.04
C ARG A 316 23.62 3.22 10.20
N MET A 317 23.68 1.99 10.70
CA MET A 317 24.22 0.86 9.93
C MET A 317 23.39 0.63 8.66
N PHE A 318 22.04 0.59 8.77
CA PHE A 318 21.16 0.42 7.60
C PHE A 318 21.24 1.60 6.64
N GLU A 319 21.37 2.83 7.13
CA GLU A 319 21.62 4.02 6.32
C GLU A 319 22.93 3.88 5.51
N THR A 320 24.01 3.38 6.14
CA THR A 320 25.33 3.21 5.50
C THR A 320 25.28 2.21 4.34
N VAL A 321 24.46 1.16 4.44
CA VAL A 321 24.29 0.15 3.38
C VAL A 321 23.13 0.45 2.44
N ALA A 322 22.56 1.66 2.52
CA ALA A 322 21.44 2.12 1.69
C ALA A 322 20.19 1.22 1.74
N ILE A 323 19.91 0.58 2.89
CA ILE A 323 18.68 -0.17 3.13
C ILE A 323 17.69 0.74 3.85
N PRO A 324 16.49 0.96 3.30
CA PRO A 324 15.46 1.76 3.94
C PRO A 324 15.07 1.19 5.31
N VAL A 325 14.91 2.06 6.30
CA VAL A 325 14.32 1.66 7.58
C VAL A 325 12.80 1.85 7.47
N LEU A 326 12.07 0.74 7.43
CA LEU A 326 10.59 0.73 7.35
C LEU A 326 9.98 1.32 8.61
N GLY A 327 10.67 1.20 9.75
CA GLY A 327 10.30 1.86 10.97
C GLY A 327 10.78 1.14 12.23
N ILE A 328 10.30 1.65 13.37
CA ILE A 328 10.69 1.20 14.71
C ILE A 328 9.49 0.59 15.42
N VAL A 329 9.68 -0.62 15.99
CA VAL A 329 8.74 -1.28 16.90
C VAL A 329 9.27 -1.12 18.32
N GLU A 330 8.46 -0.53 19.21
CA GLU A 330 8.76 -0.50 20.65
C GLU A 330 8.10 -1.70 21.32
N ASN A 331 8.86 -2.76 21.55
CA ASN A 331 8.41 -3.95 22.23
C ASN A 331 8.53 -3.79 23.75
N MET A 332 7.72 -4.53 24.52
CA MET A 332 7.65 -4.41 25.99
C MET A 332 7.41 -2.96 26.43
N SER A 333 6.60 -2.23 25.66
CA SER A 333 6.41 -0.79 25.82
C SER A 333 5.72 -0.43 27.13
N TYR A 334 4.73 -1.22 27.52
CA TYR A 334 3.99 -1.06 28.78
C TYR A 334 3.38 -2.40 29.19
N PHE A 335 2.95 -2.49 30.44
CA PHE A 335 2.21 -3.63 30.98
C PHE A 335 0.81 -3.21 31.39
N ILE A 336 -0.19 -4.01 31.08
CA ILE A 336 -1.56 -3.82 31.54
C ILE A 336 -1.82 -4.88 32.61
N ALA A 337 -2.09 -4.44 33.84
CA ALA A 337 -2.39 -5.38 34.93
C ALA A 337 -3.76 -6.06 34.68
N PRO A 338 -3.83 -7.41 34.65
CA PRO A 338 -5.04 -8.13 34.26
C PRO A 338 -6.22 -7.94 35.22
N ASP A 339 -5.94 -7.64 36.50
CA ASP A 339 -6.90 -7.47 37.58
C ASP A 339 -7.54 -6.06 37.61
N THR A 340 -6.76 -5.04 37.30
CA THR A 340 -7.19 -3.64 37.42
C THR A 340 -7.32 -2.91 36.09
N GLY A 341 -6.77 -3.46 35.00
CA GLY A 341 -6.65 -2.75 33.72
C GLY A 341 -5.65 -1.59 33.74
N THR A 342 -4.93 -1.39 34.86
CA THR A 342 -3.99 -0.28 35.04
C THR A 342 -2.76 -0.49 34.18
N ARG A 343 -2.36 0.57 33.46
CA ARG A 343 -1.15 0.58 32.63
C ARG A 343 0.06 1.00 33.46
N TYR A 344 1.14 0.18 33.38
CA TYR A 344 2.43 0.43 34.02
C TYR A 344 3.53 0.53 32.97
N ASN A 345 4.31 1.59 33.00
CA ASN A 345 5.45 1.80 32.09
C ASN A 345 6.73 1.25 32.73
N ILE A 346 6.85 -0.09 32.87
CA ILE A 346 7.90 -0.80 33.60
C ILE A 346 9.30 -0.42 33.10
N PHE A 347 9.47 -0.28 31.80
CA PHE A 347 10.75 0.03 31.16
C PHE A 347 10.87 1.47 30.65
N GLY A 348 10.00 2.38 31.08
CA GLY A 348 9.89 3.74 30.61
C GLY A 348 8.77 3.88 29.54
N GLU A 349 8.73 5.00 28.84
CA GLU A 349 7.64 5.34 27.94
C GLU A 349 8.12 6.03 26.67
N GLY A 350 7.66 5.56 25.51
CA GLY A 350 7.77 6.25 24.22
C GLY A 350 9.18 6.52 23.72
N GLY A 351 10.18 5.76 24.18
CA GLY A 351 11.57 5.90 23.74
C GLY A 351 11.73 5.66 22.24
N GLY A 352 11.08 4.60 21.74
CA GLY A 352 11.07 4.23 20.32
C GLY A 352 10.38 5.26 19.45
N GLU A 353 9.24 5.80 19.91
CA GLU A 353 8.49 6.85 19.19
C GLU A 353 9.31 8.14 19.08
N ARG A 354 9.93 8.59 20.19
CA ARG A 354 10.83 9.75 20.18
C ARG A 354 12.01 9.55 19.23
N LEU A 355 12.57 8.35 19.18
CA LEU A 355 13.65 8.01 18.25
C LEU A 355 13.16 8.07 16.80
N ALA A 356 12.02 7.46 16.49
CA ALA A 356 11.40 7.47 15.18
C ALA A 356 11.20 8.91 14.67
N LYS A 357 10.61 9.76 15.49
CA LYS A 357 10.40 11.19 15.18
C LYS A 357 11.73 11.92 14.96
N ARG A 358 12.76 11.67 15.79
CA ARG A 358 14.07 12.31 15.68
C ARG A 358 14.80 11.99 14.37
N TYR A 359 14.63 10.77 13.85
CA TYR A 359 15.30 10.30 12.63
C TYR A 359 14.38 10.31 11.40
N SER A 360 13.16 10.84 11.54
CA SER A 360 12.17 10.90 10.46
C SER A 360 11.90 9.53 9.82
N VAL A 361 11.87 8.48 10.64
CA VAL A 361 11.47 7.13 10.25
C VAL A 361 10.11 6.80 10.86
N PRO A 362 9.29 5.93 10.24
CA PRO A 362 8.00 5.55 10.79
C PRO A 362 8.09 4.92 12.19
N PHE A 363 7.10 5.18 13.04
CA PHE A 363 6.87 4.42 14.27
C PHE A 363 5.80 3.36 13.98
N LEU A 364 6.19 2.09 13.96
CA LEU A 364 5.32 0.98 13.55
C LEU A 364 4.35 0.55 14.66
N GLY A 365 4.66 0.89 15.90
CA GLY A 365 3.78 0.64 17.03
C GLY A 365 4.48 0.24 18.32
N ALA A 366 3.70 0.26 19.39
CA ALA A 366 4.06 -0.15 20.73
C ALA A 366 3.38 -1.48 21.07
N VAL A 367 4.18 -2.50 21.41
CA VAL A 367 3.69 -3.82 21.81
C VAL A 367 3.76 -3.94 23.34
N PRO A 368 2.63 -4.21 24.02
CA PRO A 368 2.64 -4.36 25.45
C PRO A 368 3.35 -5.64 25.91
N LEU A 369 3.98 -5.57 27.07
CA LEU A 369 4.48 -6.75 27.78
C LEU A 369 3.27 -7.61 28.22
N GLY A 370 3.36 -8.93 28.03
CA GLY A 370 2.28 -9.85 28.42
C GLY A 370 2.81 -11.24 28.72
N MET A 371 2.16 -11.91 29.66
CA MET A 371 2.48 -13.30 30.01
C MET A 371 2.20 -14.24 28.84
N GLU A 372 1.15 -13.95 28.07
CA GLU A 372 0.68 -14.73 26.92
C GLU A 372 1.75 -14.79 25.82
N VAL A 373 2.52 -13.71 25.64
CA VAL A 373 3.63 -13.66 24.66
C VAL A 373 4.75 -14.61 25.07
N ARG A 374 5.13 -14.59 26.36
CA ARG A 374 6.14 -15.49 26.90
C ARG A 374 5.69 -16.95 26.83
N GLU A 375 4.48 -17.23 27.35
CA GLU A 375 3.95 -18.59 27.37
C GLU A 375 3.75 -19.15 25.96
N GLY A 376 3.26 -18.34 25.05
CA GLY A 376 3.12 -18.71 23.64
C GLY A 376 4.45 -19.05 23.00
N GLY A 377 5.48 -18.22 23.25
CA GLY A 377 6.84 -18.47 22.80
C GLY A 377 7.43 -19.78 23.33
N ASP A 378 7.23 -20.08 24.62
CA ASP A 378 7.73 -21.31 25.28
C ASP A 378 6.93 -22.56 24.80
N LYS A 379 5.63 -22.42 24.53
CA LYS A 379 4.74 -23.51 24.09
C LYS A 379 4.75 -23.72 22.56
N GLY A 380 5.39 -22.84 21.83
CA GLY A 380 5.45 -22.90 20.36
C GLY A 380 4.15 -22.47 19.66
N VAL A 381 3.34 -21.62 20.30
CA VAL A 381 2.11 -21.07 19.75
C VAL A 381 2.18 -19.52 19.80
N PRO A 382 2.45 -18.84 18.69
CA PRO A 382 2.53 -17.39 18.66
C PRO A 382 1.26 -16.71 19.21
N VAL A 383 1.42 -15.61 19.96
CA VAL A 383 0.31 -14.95 20.67
C VAL A 383 -0.82 -14.52 19.72
N VAL A 384 -0.53 -14.17 18.48
CA VAL A 384 -1.52 -13.80 17.47
C VAL A 384 -2.45 -14.96 17.07
N VAL A 385 -2.05 -16.21 17.37
CA VAL A 385 -2.85 -17.42 17.17
C VAL A 385 -3.41 -17.91 18.51
N GLY A 386 -2.56 -18.01 19.54
CA GLY A 386 -2.96 -18.59 20.83
C GLY A 386 -3.92 -17.70 21.63
N HIS A 387 -3.77 -16.38 21.51
CA HIS A 387 -4.59 -15.39 22.24
C HIS A 387 -4.96 -14.23 21.29
N PRO A 388 -5.78 -14.48 20.24
CA PRO A 388 -6.02 -13.50 19.15
C PRO A 388 -6.69 -12.22 19.62
N ASP A 389 -7.42 -12.24 20.73
CA ASP A 389 -8.13 -11.09 21.29
C ASP A 389 -7.33 -10.34 22.36
N SER A 390 -6.09 -10.77 22.65
CA SER A 390 -5.23 -10.09 23.61
C SER A 390 -4.74 -8.75 23.10
N PRO A 391 -4.47 -7.77 23.99
CA PRO A 391 -3.87 -6.49 23.60
C PRO A 391 -2.54 -6.65 22.84
N GLN A 392 -1.78 -7.70 23.15
CA GLN A 392 -0.52 -8.04 22.49
C GLN A 392 -0.75 -8.50 21.06
N ALA A 393 -1.71 -9.40 20.84
CA ALA A 393 -2.06 -9.89 19.50
C ALA A 393 -2.56 -8.74 18.61
N HIS A 394 -3.42 -7.88 19.13
CA HIS A 394 -3.88 -6.69 18.43
C HIS A 394 -2.73 -5.73 18.09
N ALA A 395 -1.74 -5.57 19.00
CA ALA A 395 -0.58 -4.75 18.74
C ALA A 395 0.31 -5.33 17.63
N PHE A 396 0.56 -6.65 17.63
CA PHE A 396 1.34 -7.32 16.58
C PHE A 396 0.63 -7.24 15.21
N ARG A 397 -0.69 -7.41 15.15
CA ARG A 397 -1.47 -7.24 13.91
C ARG A 397 -1.33 -5.82 13.35
N ARG A 398 -1.49 -4.78 14.19
CA ARG A 398 -1.26 -3.39 13.74
C ARG A 398 0.17 -3.15 13.25
N VAL A 399 1.17 -3.75 13.92
CA VAL A 399 2.55 -3.68 13.44
C VAL A 399 2.70 -4.35 12.08
N SER A 400 2.05 -5.50 11.84
CA SER A 400 2.12 -6.21 10.55
C SER A 400 1.45 -5.41 9.42
N GLU A 401 0.29 -4.81 9.67
CA GLU A 401 -0.41 -3.91 8.75
C GLU A 401 0.49 -2.72 8.38
N GLU A 402 1.12 -2.10 9.39
CA GLU A 402 2.00 -0.94 9.19
C GLU A 402 3.28 -1.32 8.42
N VAL A 403 3.89 -2.48 8.69
CA VAL A 403 5.04 -2.99 7.93
C VAL A 403 4.65 -3.22 6.45
N ALA A 404 3.53 -3.89 6.21
CA ALA A 404 3.04 -4.14 4.86
C ALA A 404 2.75 -2.83 4.11
N ARG A 405 2.19 -1.82 4.81
CA ARG A 405 1.97 -0.48 4.30
C ARG A 405 3.28 0.20 3.89
N GLN A 406 4.29 0.18 4.76
CA GLN A 406 5.59 0.80 4.47
C GLN A 406 6.32 0.13 3.30
N ILE A 407 6.21 -1.18 3.15
CA ILE A 407 6.76 -1.91 1.99
C ILE A 407 6.07 -1.45 0.71
N SER A 408 4.75 -1.31 0.71
CA SER A 408 3.98 -0.82 -0.44
C SER A 408 4.38 0.60 -0.83
N ILE A 409 4.54 1.49 0.15
CA ILE A 409 5.01 2.87 -0.08
C ILE A 409 6.42 2.88 -0.71
N GLU A 410 7.36 2.09 -0.17
CA GLU A 410 8.72 2.01 -0.71
C GLU A 410 8.74 1.45 -2.15
N ALA A 411 7.92 0.43 -2.45
CA ALA A 411 7.83 -0.15 -3.77
C ALA A 411 7.25 0.83 -4.82
N MET A 412 6.36 1.74 -4.40
CA MET A 412 5.67 2.71 -5.26
C MET A 412 6.42 4.07 -5.38
N LYS A 413 7.51 4.29 -4.64
CA LYS A 413 8.32 5.51 -4.79
C LYS A 413 8.85 5.64 -6.21
N PRO A 414 8.86 6.84 -6.83
CA PRO A 414 9.46 7.03 -8.14
C PRO A 414 10.96 6.72 -8.09
N GLU A 415 11.48 6.13 -9.16
CA GLU A 415 12.93 5.91 -9.29
C GLU A 415 13.64 7.27 -9.41
N LEU A 416 14.49 7.60 -8.45
CA LEU A 416 15.41 8.72 -8.60
C LEU A 416 16.48 8.31 -9.61
N VAL A 417 16.26 8.65 -10.87
CA VAL A 417 17.33 8.57 -11.89
C VAL A 417 18.38 9.61 -11.49
N VAL A 418 19.44 9.17 -10.82
CA VAL A 418 20.64 10.00 -10.64
C VAL A 418 21.25 10.16 -12.03
N LEU A 419 20.94 11.28 -12.70
CA LEU A 419 21.63 11.69 -13.89
C LEU A 419 23.12 11.84 -13.50
N GLY A 420 23.92 10.88 -13.91
CA GLY A 420 25.35 10.85 -13.60
C GLY A 420 25.96 12.20 -13.94
N LYS A 421 26.70 12.76 -12.99
CA LYS A 421 27.59 13.87 -13.28
C LYS A 421 28.54 13.39 -14.39
N GLY A 422 28.35 13.91 -15.60
CA GLY A 422 29.33 13.72 -16.69
C GLY A 422 30.73 14.07 -16.19
N LYS A 423 31.66 13.18 -16.49
CA LYS A 423 33.11 13.39 -16.31
C LYS A 423 33.55 14.54 -17.18
#